data_005b84c671c1f4ebb670a763d04bb6d5
#
_entry.id   005b84c671c1f4ebb670a763d04bb6d5
#
_cell.length_a   1.000
_cell.length_b   1.000
_cell.length_c   1.000
_cell.angle_alpha   90.00
_cell.angle_beta   90.00
_cell.angle_gamma   90.00
#
_symmetry.space_group_name_H-M   'P 1'
#
loop_
_entity.id
_entity.type
_entity.pdbx_description
1 polymer ?
#
loop_
_entity_poly.entity_id
_entity_poly.type
_entity_poly.pdbx_seq_one_letter_code
_entity_poly.pdbx_strand_id
1 'polypeptide(L)'
;MKKWKKIAAVLAATFALSIGAAGMAYAAEGEINVNGTGIVQADPDTANIYLSVETTGKTSQAAQKESNKIVQSVTKAMQNMGVTKENIVTTYTSVYPMYNYDDETGKRTVSGYRSNTDLKVTTKDIDNAGKYIDAALKAGATGTNGVDFSVSDQSVYYGQALQVAVKNAEKSATSIAQAYGRQLGAVKSITENSRNAYYVESANMSKMMATEDAMVAGASSDSGTSISYGKIQITANIAVTYGF
;
A
#
# COMPACT_ATOMS: atom_id res chain seq x y z
N MET A 1 76.84 19.77 -50.41
CA MET A 1 76.47 20.24 -49.08
C MET A 1 75.08 20.85 -48.97
N LYS A 2 74.38 21.22 -50.05
CA LYS A 2 73.04 21.84 -49.99
C LYS A 2 71.86 20.86 -49.86
N LYS A 3 72.04 19.57 -50.17
CA LYS A 3 70.95 18.56 -50.11
C LYS A 3 70.68 17.98 -48.68
N TRP A 4 71.73 17.95 -47.85
CA TRP A 4 71.59 17.41 -46.46
C TRP A 4 70.86 18.36 -45.50
N LYS A 5 70.95 19.65 -45.78
CA LYS A 5 70.23 20.63 -44.93
C LYS A 5 68.71 20.59 -45.13
N LYS A 6 68.22 20.08 -46.26
CA LYS A 6 66.78 19.94 -46.51
C LYS A 6 66.16 18.70 -45.88
N ILE A 7 66.98 17.64 -45.70
CA ILE A 7 66.51 16.39 -45.06
C ILE A 7 66.44 16.55 -43.55
N ALA A 8 67.31 17.32 -42.93
CA ALA A 8 67.24 17.62 -41.49
C ALA A 8 66.09 18.49 -41.13
N ALA A 9 65.64 19.38 -42.01
CA ALA A 9 64.49 20.23 -41.76
C ALA A 9 63.10 19.47 -41.84
N VAL A 10 63.05 18.44 -42.69
CA VAL A 10 61.83 17.61 -42.84
C VAL A 10 61.68 16.64 -41.67
N LEU A 11 62.77 16.08 -41.13
CA LEU A 11 62.78 15.21 -39.98
C LEU A 11 62.46 15.95 -38.66
N ALA A 12 62.79 17.22 -38.52
CA ALA A 12 62.48 18.02 -37.38
C ALA A 12 60.99 18.46 -37.37
N ALA A 13 60.38 18.65 -38.56
CA ALA A 13 58.96 19.02 -38.66
C ALA A 13 58.01 17.82 -38.40
N THR A 14 58.40 16.59 -38.67
CA THR A 14 57.61 15.41 -38.39
C THR A 14 57.67 14.98 -36.92
N PHE A 15 58.71 15.35 -36.18
CA PHE A 15 58.79 15.07 -34.74
C PHE A 15 58.03 16.07 -33.87
N ALA A 16 57.78 17.28 -34.38
CA ALA A 16 57.02 18.32 -33.65
C ALA A 16 55.50 18.13 -33.76
N LEU A 17 54.99 17.33 -34.71
CA LEU A 17 53.54 17.07 -34.85
C LEU A 17 53.05 15.86 -34.01
N SER A 18 53.98 15.07 -33.43
CA SER A 18 53.59 13.90 -32.63
C SER A 18 53.42 14.15 -31.12
N ILE A 19 53.69 15.37 -30.65
CA ILE A 19 53.53 15.74 -29.22
C ILE A 19 52.16 16.38 -28.91
N GLY A 20 51.33 16.66 -29.93
CA GLY A 20 50.04 17.35 -29.77
C GLY A 20 48.85 16.42 -29.56
N ALA A 21 49.02 15.10 -29.59
CA ALA A 21 47.93 14.15 -29.29
C ALA A 21 48.14 13.46 -27.94
N ALA A 22 48.51 14.23 -26.92
CA ALA A 22 48.17 13.81 -25.55
C ALA A 22 46.64 13.84 -25.47
N GLY A 23 46.04 12.72 -25.87
CA GLY A 23 44.60 12.52 -25.69
C GLY A 23 44.28 12.89 -24.27
N MET A 24 43.38 13.82 -24.09
CA MET A 24 42.66 13.94 -22.85
C MET A 24 42.04 12.55 -22.62
N ALA A 25 42.72 11.71 -21.85
CA ALA A 25 42.10 10.55 -21.26
C ALA A 25 40.99 11.13 -20.38
N TYR A 26 39.79 11.21 -20.93
CA TYR A 26 38.61 11.32 -20.10
C TYR A 26 38.70 10.13 -19.17
N ALA A 27 39.12 10.37 -17.95
CA ALA A 27 39.00 9.38 -16.90
C ALA A 27 37.51 9.02 -16.91
N ALA A 28 37.18 7.80 -17.25
CA ALA A 28 35.82 7.33 -17.19
C ALA A 28 35.36 7.57 -15.74
N GLU A 29 34.50 8.54 -15.56
CA GLU A 29 33.90 8.78 -14.23
C GLU A 29 33.22 7.49 -13.81
N GLY A 30 33.65 6.95 -12.69
CA GLY A 30 32.97 5.80 -12.10
C GLY A 30 31.55 6.18 -11.66
N GLU A 31 30.68 5.20 -11.68
CA GLU A 31 29.30 5.37 -11.21
C GLU A 31 28.97 4.39 -10.11
N ILE A 32 28.28 4.87 -9.08
CA ILE A 32 27.72 4.05 -8.00
C ILE A 32 26.22 4.10 -8.11
N ASN A 33 25.62 2.94 -8.39
CA ASN A 33 24.18 2.76 -8.39
C ASN A 33 23.76 2.09 -7.08
N VAL A 34 22.87 2.72 -6.34
CA VAL A 34 22.35 2.22 -5.07
C VAL A 34 20.84 2.36 -5.00
N ASN A 35 20.22 1.47 -4.23
CA ASN A 35 18.82 1.60 -3.86
C ASN A 35 18.75 2.14 -2.43
N GLY A 36 17.83 3.07 -2.21
CA GLY A 36 17.45 3.55 -0.90
C GLY A 36 16.03 3.14 -0.57
N THR A 37 15.82 2.55 0.60
CA THR A 37 14.51 2.27 1.15
C THR A 37 14.31 3.13 2.39
N GLY A 38 13.18 3.82 2.45
CA GLY A 38 12.74 4.57 3.61
C GLY A 38 11.45 3.99 4.17
N ILE A 39 11.40 3.81 5.47
CA ILE A 39 10.26 3.26 6.19
C ILE A 39 9.88 4.24 7.29
N VAL A 40 8.59 4.59 7.34
CA VAL A 40 8.00 5.44 8.38
C VAL A 40 6.81 4.72 8.97
N GLN A 41 6.67 4.77 10.30
CA GLN A 41 5.51 4.25 11.00
C GLN A 41 4.59 5.39 11.41
N ALA A 42 3.28 5.20 11.21
CA ALA A 42 2.23 6.13 11.59
C ALA A 42 1.16 5.43 12.42
N ASP A 43 0.58 6.15 13.36
CA ASP A 43 -0.63 5.69 14.05
C ASP A 43 -1.83 5.91 13.11
N PRO A 44 -2.72 4.92 12.95
CA PRO A 44 -3.92 5.10 12.13
C PRO A 44 -4.84 6.14 12.75
N ASP A 45 -5.55 6.87 11.89
CA ASP A 45 -6.55 7.87 12.27
C ASP A 45 -7.91 7.65 11.59
N THR A 46 -8.05 6.58 10.84
CA THR A 46 -9.24 6.24 10.06
C THR A 46 -9.48 4.75 10.09
N ALA A 47 -10.73 4.34 10.34
CA ALA A 47 -11.19 2.97 10.17
C ALA A 47 -12.17 2.90 8.99
N ASN A 48 -11.96 1.93 8.10
CA ASN A 48 -12.87 1.53 7.02
C ASN A 48 -13.49 0.19 7.40
N ILE A 49 -14.78 0.20 7.71
CA ILE A 49 -15.54 -0.97 8.16
C ILE A 49 -16.34 -1.49 6.96
N TYR A 50 -16.16 -2.75 6.61
CA TYR A 50 -16.86 -3.38 5.50
C TYR A 50 -17.97 -4.27 6.03
N LEU A 51 -19.21 -3.91 5.66
CA LEU A 51 -20.44 -4.58 6.11
C LEU A 51 -21.10 -5.24 4.90
N SER A 52 -21.74 -6.39 5.11
CA SER A 52 -22.54 -7.03 4.09
C SER A 52 -24.00 -7.21 4.52
N VAL A 53 -24.88 -7.09 3.53
CA VAL A 53 -26.32 -7.31 3.66
C VAL A 53 -26.72 -8.32 2.61
N GLU A 54 -26.99 -9.55 3.04
CA GLU A 54 -27.51 -10.62 2.20
C GLU A 54 -28.98 -10.84 2.50
N THR A 55 -29.80 -10.92 1.46
CA THR A 55 -31.24 -11.19 1.58
C THR A 55 -31.68 -12.17 0.50
N THR A 56 -32.79 -12.87 0.73
CA THR A 56 -33.40 -13.77 -0.23
C THR A 56 -34.86 -13.40 -0.50
N GLY A 57 -35.35 -13.79 -1.67
CA GLY A 57 -36.74 -13.54 -2.04
C GLY A 57 -37.23 -14.49 -3.13
N LYS A 58 -38.54 -14.60 -3.29
CA LYS A 58 -39.14 -15.41 -4.38
C LYS A 58 -38.92 -14.79 -5.77
N THR A 59 -38.67 -13.49 -5.83
CA THR A 59 -38.33 -12.74 -7.06
C THR A 59 -37.11 -11.88 -6.79
N SER A 60 -36.38 -11.50 -7.85
CA SER A 60 -35.23 -10.59 -7.75
C SER A 60 -35.61 -9.25 -7.14
N GLN A 61 -36.79 -8.74 -7.47
CA GLN A 61 -37.33 -7.49 -6.93
C GLN A 61 -37.60 -7.58 -5.42
N ALA A 62 -38.14 -8.72 -4.94
CA ALA A 62 -38.42 -8.95 -3.53
C ALA A 62 -37.11 -9.01 -2.71
N ALA A 63 -36.10 -9.75 -3.20
CA ALA A 63 -34.79 -9.83 -2.56
C ALA A 63 -34.13 -8.44 -2.49
N GLN A 64 -34.12 -7.69 -3.59
CA GLN A 64 -33.51 -6.35 -3.64
C GLN A 64 -34.25 -5.34 -2.73
N LYS A 65 -35.59 -5.40 -2.69
CA LYS A 65 -36.39 -4.52 -1.84
C LYS A 65 -36.08 -4.72 -0.35
N GLU A 66 -35.93 -5.98 0.08
CA GLU A 66 -35.58 -6.28 1.48
C GLU A 66 -34.14 -5.84 1.77
N SER A 67 -33.18 -6.07 0.86
CA SER A 67 -31.82 -5.56 0.97
C SER A 67 -31.79 -4.05 1.15
N ASN A 68 -32.50 -3.30 0.30
CA ASN A 68 -32.56 -1.83 0.37
C ASN A 68 -33.11 -1.34 1.73
N LYS A 69 -34.10 -2.04 2.29
CA LYS A 69 -34.68 -1.70 3.60
C LYS A 69 -33.65 -1.87 4.72
N ILE A 70 -32.91 -2.98 4.71
CA ILE A 70 -31.84 -3.23 5.68
C ILE A 70 -30.71 -2.20 5.52
N VAL A 71 -30.26 -1.94 4.29
CA VAL A 71 -29.25 -0.91 3.99
C VAL A 71 -29.65 0.45 4.55
N GLN A 72 -30.92 0.86 4.41
CA GLN A 72 -31.42 2.10 4.99
C GLN A 72 -31.36 2.07 6.52
N SER A 73 -31.70 0.95 7.16
CA SER A 73 -31.63 0.80 8.61
C SER A 73 -30.18 0.87 9.12
N VAL A 74 -29.25 0.19 8.45
CA VAL A 74 -27.81 0.22 8.77
C VAL A 74 -27.29 1.65 8.58
N THR A 75 -27.59 2.29 7.46
CA THR A 75 -27.18 3.69 7.19
C THR A 75 -27.65 4.62 8.31
N LYS A 76 -28.91 4.50 8.72
CA LYS A 76 -29.47 5.31 9.82
C LYS A 76 -28.77 5.01 11.16
N ALA A 77 -28.46 3.76 11.45
CA ALA A 77 -27.72 3.38 12.65
C ALA A 77 -26.33 4.02 12.68
N MET A 78 -25.59 3.98 11.55
CA MET A 78 -24.28 4.63 11.42
C MET A 78 -24.37 6.15 11.58
N GLN A 79 -25.37 6.79 10.99
CA GLN A 79 -25.60 8.23 11.14
C GLN A 79 -25.91 8.62 12.59
N ASN A 80 -26.66 7.81 13.32
CA ASN A 80 -26.94 8.03 14.74
C ASN A 80 -25.67 7.93 15.61
N MET A 81 -24.64 7.23 15.13
CA MET A 81 -23.33 7.16 15.76
C MET A 81 -22.35 8.25 15.27
N GLY A 82 -22.84 9.24 14.49
CA GLY A 82 -22.05 10.39 14.05
C GLY A 82 -21.33 10.21 12.71
N VAL A 83 -21.54 9.09 12.00
CA VAL A 83 -20.98 8.93 10.64
C VAL A 83 -21.78 9.78 9.67
N THR A 84 -21.11 10.62 8.89
CA THR A 84 -21.79 11.43 7.86
C THR A 84 -22.22 10.55 6.68
N LYS A 85 -23.22 10.99 5.93
CA LYS A 85 -23.76 10.22 4.80
C LYS A 85 -22.71 9.91 3.73
N GLU A 86 -21.81 10.84 3.49
CA GLU A 86 -20.71 10.75 2.50
C GLU A 86 -19.72 9.65 2.85
N ASN A 87 -19.61 9.33 4.14
CA ASN A 87 -18.74 8.28 4.68
C ASN A 87 -19.39 6.89 4.73
N ILE A 88 -20.61 6.75 4.20
CA ILE A 88 -21.33 5.47 4.08
C ILE A 88 -21.58 5.23 2.60
N VAL A 89 -20.79 4.34 1.99
CA VAL A 89 -20.78 4.12 0.55
C VAL A 89 -21.12 2.66 0.24
N THR A 90 -22.04 2.45 -0.70
CA THR A 90 -22.25 1.11 -1.28
C THR A 90 -21.10 0.80 -2.24
N THR A 91 -20.36 -0.24 -1.96
CA THR A 91 -19.20 -0.66 -2.78
C THR A 91 -19.56 -1.73 -3.79
N TYR A 92 -20.59 -2.52 -3.49
CA TYR A 92 -21.04 -3.59 -4.36
C TYR A 92 -22.52 -3.87 -4.17
N THR A 93 -23.22 -4.24 -5.23
CA THR A 93 -24.58 -4.81 -5.18
C THR A 93 -24.79 -5.81 -6.30
N SER A 94 -25.42 -6.92 -6.00
CA SER A 94 -25.78 -7.94 -6.99
C SER A 94 -27.05 -8.66 -6.60
N VAL A 95 -27.76 -9.17 -7.62
CA VAL A 95 -28.91 -10.08 -7.42
C VAL A 95 -28.75 -11.24 -8.40
N TYR A 96 -28.85 -12.45 -7.90
CA TYR A 96 -28.72 -13.66 -8.70
C TYR A 96 -29.70 -14.75 -8.29
N PRO A 97 -30.13 -15.64 -9.23
CA PRO A 97 -31.04 -16.72 -8.93
C PRO A 97 -30.35 -17.82 -8.13
N MET A 98 -31.06 -18.39 -7.18
CA MET A 98 -30.73 -19.63 -6.48
C MET A 98 -31.42 -20.78 -7.17
N TYR A 99 -30.77 -21.96 -7.18
CA TYR A 99 -31.29 -23.12 -7.86
C TYR A 99 -31.35 -24.34 -6.95
N ASN A 100 -32.41 -25.12 -7.10
CA ASN A 100 -32.46 -26.47 -6.60
C ASN A 100 -32.17 -27.45 -7.72
N TYR A 101 -31.43 -28.51 -7.41
CA TYR A 101 -31.19 -29.64 -8.27
C TYR A 101 -32.05 -30.80 -7.79
N ASP A 102 -32.69 -31.45 -8.74
CA ASP A 102 -33.40 -32.70 -8.50
C ASP A 102 -32.43 -33.85 -8.84
N ASP A 103 -32.03 -34.61 -7.82
CA ASP A 103 -30.99 -35.64 -7.94
C ASP A 103 -31.44 -36.83 -8.81
N GLU A 104 -32.77 -37.08 -8.92
CA GLU A 104 -33.30 -38.21 -9.71
C GLU A 104 -33.38 -37.85 -11.20
N THR A 105 -33.77 -36.63 -11.51
CA THR A 105 -34.00 -36.18 -12.91
C THR A 105 -32.89 -35.34 -13.48
N GLY A 106 -31.94 -34.84 -12.65
CA GLY A 106 -30.90 -33.88 -13.01
C GLY A 106 -31.45 -32.49 -13.37
N LYS A 107 -32.73 -32.22 -13.12
CA LYS A 107 -33.40 -31.00 -13.49
C LYS A 107 -33.07 -29.87 -12.53
N ARG A 108 -32.67 -28.73 -13.09
CA ARG A 108 -32.39 -27.49 -12.36
C ARG A 108 -33.62 -26.57 -12.39
N THR A 109 -34.08 -26.16 -11.21
CA THR A 109 -35.20 -25.21 -11.08
C THR A 109 -34.81 -24.03 -10.21
N VAL A 110 -35.29 -22.80 -10.54
CA VAL A 110 -35.05 -21.62 -9.74
C VAL A 110 -35.84 -21.74 -8.43
N SER A 111 -35.16 -21.75 -7.28
CA SER A 111 -35.74 -21.82 -5.94
C SER A 111 -36.02 -20.44 -5.34
N GLY A 112 -35.37 -19.40 -5.84
CA GLY A 112 -35.51 -18.04 -5.37
C GLY A 112 -34.39 -17.16 -5.91
N TYR A 113 -34.23 -16.00 -5.32
CA TYR A 113 -33.21 -15.02 -5.65
C TYR A 113 -32.50 -14.56 -4.40
N ARG A 114 -31.19 -14.30 -4.52
CA ARG A 114 -30.36 -13.75 -3.46
C ARG A 114 -29.88 -12.37 -3.89
N SER A 115 -29.99 -11.39 -3.01
CA SER A 115 -29.37 -10.08 -3.16
C SER A 115 -28.22 -9.96 -2.17
N ASN A 116 -27.07 -9.48 -2.62
CA ASN A 116 -25.94 -9.10 -1.79
C ASN A 116 -25.62 -7.62 -2.00
N THR A 117 -25.45 -6.88 -0.92
CA THR A 117 -25.06 -5.47 -0.94
C THR A 117 -23.98 -5.24 0.10
N ASP A 118 -22.81 -4.74 -0.35
CA ASP A 118 -21.69 -4.41 0.52
C ASP A 118 -21.62 -2.91 0.73
N LEU A 119 -21.40 -2.51 1.98
CA LEU A 119 -21.24 -1.13 2.41
C LEU A 119 -19.84 -0.93 2.98
N LYS A 120 -19.26 0.21 2.69
CA LYS A 120 -18.07 0.71 3.38
C LYS A 120 -18.47 1.90 4.25
N VAL A 121 -18.15 1.82 5.53
CA VAL A 121 -18.33 2.88 6.52
C VAL A 121 -16.96 3.39 6.92
N THR A 122 -16.70 4.68 6.73
CA THR A 122 -15.43 5.32 7.09
C THR A 122 -15.64 6.19 8.34
N THR A 123 -14.79 6.02 9.35
CA THR A 123 -14.87 6.80 10.60
C THR A 123 -13.48 7.18 11.10
N LYS A 124 -13.41 8.33 11.81
CA LYS A 124 -12.22 8.75 12.58
C LYS A 124 -12.23 8.22 14.02
N ASP A 125 -13.35 7.72 14.47
CA ASP A 125 -13.50 7.10 15.80
C ASP A 125 -13.05 5.64 15.73
N ILE A 126 -11.74 5.46 15.59
CA ILE A 126 -11.12 4.14 15.34
C ILE A 126 -11.23 3.22 16.55
N ASP A 127 -11.17 3.76 17.77
CA ASP A 127 -11.24 2.99 19.01
C ASP A 127 -12.60 2.32 19.22
N ASN A 128 -13.65 2.85 18.61
CA ASN A 128 -14.99 2.33 18.68
C ASN A 128 -15.41 1.51 17.45
N ALA A 129 -14.45 1.08 16.59
CA ALA A 129 -14.76 0.33 15.37
C ALA A 129 -15.65 -0.90 15.62
N GLY A 130 -15.44 -1.62 16.74
CA GLY A 130 -16.29 -2.75 17.14
C GLY A 130 -17.74 -2.35 17.41
N LYS A 131 -17.98 -1.20 18.04
CA LYS A 131 -19.35 -0.71 18.32
C LYS A 131 -20.11 -0.40 17.03
N TYR A 132 -19.42 0.09 15.98
CA TYR A 132 -20.05 0.31 14.68
C TYR A 132 -20.50 -1.00 14.05
N ILE A 133 -19.69 -2.07 14.16
CA ILE A 133 -20.06 -3.40 13.68
C ILE A 133 -21.29 -3.90 14.45
N ASP A 134 -21.27 -3.85 15.78
CA ASP A 134 -22.38 -4.30 16.61
C ASP A 134 -23.68 -3.56 16.28
N ALA A 135 -23.59 -2.24 16.08
CA ALA A 135 -24.75 -1.43 15.69
C ALA A 135 -25.27 -1.78 14.28
N ALA A 136 -24.37 -2.08 13.34
CA ALA A 136 -24.75 -2.50 12.00
C ALA A 136 -25.46 -3.88 12.01
N LEU A 137 -24.93 -4.84 12.76
CA LEU A 137 -25.53 -6.16 12.92
C LEU A 137 -26.91 -6.07 13.58
N LYS A 138 -27.06 -5.25 14.63
CA LYS A 138 -28.36 -4.96 15.27
C LYS A 138 -29.35 -4.30 14.31
N ALA A 139 -28.86 -3.51 13.34
CA ALA A 139 -29.70 -2.87 12.32
C ALA A 139 -30.04 -3.79 11.14
N GLY A 140 -29.53 -5.03 11.13
CA GLY A 140 -29.86 -6.07 10.16
C GLY A 140 -28.76 -6.39 9.15
N ALA A 141 -27.54 -5.83 9.28
CA ALA A 141 -26.40 -6.32 8.49
C ALA A 141 -26.19 -7.81 8.78
N THR A 142 -25.90 -8.58 7.75
CA THR A 142 -25.77 -10.04 7.84
C THR A 142 -24.35 -10.49 8.14
N GLY A 143 -23.37 -9.60 7.97
CA GLY A 143 -21.97 -9.89 8.26
C GLY A 143 -21.06 -8.68 8.13
N THR A 144 -19.80 -8.90 8.44
CA THR A 144 -18.70 -7.98 8.21
C THR A 144 -17.61 -8.67 7.42
N ASN A 145 -17.04 -7.94 6.45
CA ASN A 145 -15.90 -8.39 5.64
C ASN A 145 -14.56 -7.84 6.17
N GLY A 146 -14.55 -7.34 7.41
CA GLY A 146 -13.36 -6.86 8.09
C GLY A 146 -13.35 -5.35 8.33
N VAL A 147 -12.24 -4.90 8.93
CA VAL A 147 -11.94 -3.49 9.17
C VAL A 147 -10.51 -3.24 8.73
N ASP A 148 -10.32 -2.22 7.90
CA ASP A 148 -9.01 -1.71 7.53
C ASP A 148 -8.75 -0.40 8.24
N PHE A 149 -7.56 -0.27 8.82
CA PHE A 149 -7.10 0.97 9.43
C PHE A 149 -6.15 1.70 8.49
N SER A 150 -6.28 3.00 8.42
CA SER A 150 -5.48 3.84 7.52
C SER A 150 -5.16 5.19 8.14
N VAL A 151 -4.23 5.93 7.54
CA VAL A 151 -4.02 7.36 7.80
C VAL A 151 -4.73 8.17 6.73
N SER A 152 -5.37 9.25 7.11
CA SER A 152 -6.13 10.10 6.18
C SER A 152 -5.25 10.85 5.19
N ASP A 153 -4.04 11.26 5.62
CA ASP A 153 -3.07 11.91 4.75
C ASP A 153 -1.78 11.08 4.67
N GLN A 154 -1.80 10.13 3.75
CA GLN A 154 -0.65 9.27 3.50
C GLN A 154 0.50 10.02 2.84
N SER A 155 0.23 11.13 2.14
CA SER A 155 1.23 11.89 1.38
C SER A 155 2.31 12.48 2.29
N VAL A 156 1.93 12.93 3.49
CA VAL A 156 2.85 13.46 4.49
C VAL A 156 3.86 12.40 4.94
N TYR A 157 3.39 11.22 5.29
CA TYR A 157 4.25 10.11 5.74
C TYR A 157 5.08 9.54 4.59
N TYR A 158 4.52 9.52 3.38
CA TYR A 158 5.26 9.12 2.19
C TYR A 158 6.40 10.08 1.87
N GLY A 159 6.17 11.39 1.97
CA GLY A 159 7.23 12.40 1.85
C GLY A 159 8.35 12.20 2.87
N GLN A 160 8.01 11.85 4.12
CA GLN A 160 9.01 11.49 5.14
C GLN A 160 9.77 10.21 4.78
N ALA A 161 9.08 9.18 4.29
CA ALA A 161 9.70 7.93 3.85
C ALA A 161 10.68 8.16 2.68
N LEU A 162 10.34 9.04 1.72
CA LEU A 162 11.26 9.45 0.65
C LEU A 162 12.53 10.11 1.20
N GLN A 163 12.41 10.99 2.19
CA GLN A 163 13.59 11.63 2.82
C GLN A 163 14.49 10.58 3.50
N VAL A 164 13.92 9.59 4.15
CA VAL A 164 14.67 8.47 4.75
C VAL A 164 15.34 7.64 3.66
N ALA A 165 14.63 7.33 2.57
CA ALA A 165 15.17 6.59 1.43
C ALA A 165 16.39 7.28 0.81
N VAL A 166 16.31 8.60 0.59
CA VAL A 166 17.44 9.39 0.06
C VAL A 166 18.66 9.32 0.97
N LYS A 167 18.48 9.52 2.28
CA LYS A 167 19.57 9.42 3.26
C LYS A 167 20.21 8.03 3.29
N ASN A 168 19.41 6.98 3.17
CA ASN A 168 19.90 5.61 3.16
C ASN A 168 20.69 5.29 1.87
N ALA A 169 20.21 5.78 0.71
CA ALA A 169 20.93 5.67 -0.56
C ALA A 169 22.29 6.39 -0.50
N GLU A 170 22.31 7.65 -0.01
CA GLU A 170 23.53 8.44 0.16
C GLU A 170 24.55 7.75 1.09
N LYS A 171 24.08 7.24 2.24
CA LYS A 171 24.92 6.49 3.19
C LYS A 171 25.55 5.25 2.53
N SER A 172 24.77 4.49 1.77
CA SER A 172 25.25 3.30 1.05
C SER A 172 26.26 3.66 -0.01
N ALA A 173 25.99 4.69 -0.82
CA ALA A 173 26.90 5.17 -1.87
C ALA A 173 28.21 5.70 -1.28
N THR A 174 28.15 6.46 -0.19
CA THR A 174 29.33 6.97 0.54
C THR A 174 30.21 5.82 1.03
N SER A 175 29.61 4.79 1.62
CA SER A 175 30.36 3.63 2.11
C SER A 175 31.06 2.88 0.95
N ILE A 176 30.41 2.76 -0.19
CA ILE A 176 30.99 2.13 -1.38
C ILE A 176 32.16 2.97 -1.91
N ALA A 177 31.97 4.30 -2.08
CA ALA A 177 33.03 5.20 -2.55
C ALA A 177 34.28 5.13 -1.64
N GLN A 178 34.08 5.19 -0.32
CA GLN A 178 35.15 5.09 0.66
C GLN A 178 35.90 3.76 0.60
N ALA A 179 35.21 2.64 0.39
CA ALA A 179 35.84 1.32 0.24
C ALA A 179 36.78 1.26 -0.99
N TYR A 180 36.51 2.08 -2.00
CA TYR A 180 37.37 2.25 -3.19
C TYR A 180 38.43 3.36 -3.02
N GLY A 181 38.53 3.97 -1.83
CA GLY A 181 39.45 5.08 -1.59
C GLY A 181 39.06 6.37 -2.33
N ARG A 182 37.79 6.55 -2.64
CA ARG A 182 37.25 7.70 -3.34
C ARG A 182 36.27 8.47 -2.48
N GLN A 183 35.98 9.70 -2.85
CA GLN A 183 34.87 10.48 -2.28
C GLN A 183 33.64 10.32 -3.17
N LEU A 184 32.46 10.34 -2.55
CA LEU A 184 31.20 10.33 -3.27
C LEU A 184 31.06 11.64 -4.06
N GLY A 185 30.76 11.53 -5.35
CA GLY A 185 30.55 12.68 -6.25
C GLY A 185 29.08 13.11 -6.29
N ALA A 186 28.76 13.89 -7.30
CA ALA A 186 27.40 14.43 -7.48
C ALA A 186 26.40 13.34 -7.86
N VAL A 187 25.14 13.60 -7.55
CA VAL A 187 24.00 12.81 -8.03
C VAL A 187 23.88 12.99 -9.54
N LYS A 188 23.88 11.90 -10.30
CA LYS A 188 23.68 11.89 -11.76
C LYS A 188 22.22 11.64 -12.13
N SER A 189 21.56 10.75 -11.41
CA SER A 189 20.12 10.47 -11.60
C SER A 189 19.45 9.96 -10.33
N ILE A 190 18.16 10.23 -10.22
CA ILE A 190 17.28 9.67 -9.19
C ILE A 190 16.04 9.14 -9.90
N THR A 191 15.66 7.91 -9.58
CA THR A 191 14.41 7.29 -10.03
C THR A 191 13.62 6.85 -8.81
N GLU A 192 12.39 7.30 -8.72
CA GLU A 192 11.44 6.86 -7.71
C GLU A 192 10.74 5.60 -8.23
N ASN A 193 10.83 4.49 -7.47
CA ASN A 193 10.38 3.16 -7.89
C ASN A 193 9.17 2.66 -7.10
N SER A 194 8.55 3.50 -6.28
CA SER A 194 7.43 3.10 -5.43
C SER A 194 6.12 3.05 -6.24
N ARG A 195 5.97 2.06 -7.12
CA ARG A 195 4.76 1.90 -7.95
C ARG A 195 3.48 1.66 -7.15
N ASN A 196 3.60 1.30 -5.88
CA ASN A 196 2.50 1.18 -4.92
C ASN A 196 3.05 1.50 -3.52
N ALA A 197 3.15 2.77 -3.20
CA ALA A 197 3.68 3.28 -1.93
C ALA A 197 2.85 2.90 -0.68
N TYR A 198 1.79 2.12 -0.85
CA TYR A 198 0.80 1.85 0.18
C TYR A 198 0.75 0.36 0.52
N TYR A 199 1.83 -0.16 1.07
CA TYR A 199 1.74 -1.40 1.83
C TYR A 199 1.34 -1.06 3.25
N VAL A 200 0.06 -1.21 3.54
CA VAL A 200 -0.41 -1.41 4.89
C VAL A 200 -0.02 -2.84 5.25
N GLU A 201 1.13 -3.03 5.86
CA GLU A 201 1.39 -4.26 6.57
C GLU A 201 0.48 -4.23 7.79
N SER A 202 -0.70 -4.83 7.66
CA SER A 202 -1.58 -5.12 8.79
C SER A 202 -0.73 -5.86 9.80
N ALA A 203 -0.38 -5.21 10.89
CA ALA A 203 0.36 -5.84 11.97
C ALA A 203 -0.42 -7.09 12.39
N ASN A 204 0.06 -8.23 11.89
CA ASN A 204 -0.25 -9.60 12.27
C ASN A 204 -1.41 -9.80 13.26
N MET A 205 -2.55 -10.24 12.76
CA MET A 205 -3.53 -11.03 13.53
C MET A 205 -2.91 -12.35 14.07
N SER A 206 -1.63 -12.61 13.84
CA SER A 206 -0.92 -13.83 14.23
C SER A 206 -0.47 -13.88 15.69
N LYS A 207 -0.76 -12.88 16.51
CA LYS A 207 -0.39 -12.88 17.95
C LYS A 207 -1.51 -13.28 18.90
N MET A 208 -2.68 -13.64 18.40
CA MET A 208 -3.80 -14.10 19.24
C MET A 208 -3.83 -15.63 19.49
N MET A 209 -2.79 -16.36 19.11
CA MET A 209 -2.73 -17.82 19.32
C MET A 209 -1.56 -18.31 20.18
N ALA A 210 -1.10 -17.53 21.12
CA ALA A 210 -0.06 -17.98 22.06
C ALA A 210 -0.23 -17.35 23.44
N THR A 211 -1.29 -17.69 24.16
CA THR A 211 -1.31 -17.81 25.63
C THR A 211 -2.51 -18.66 26.04
N GLU A 212 -2.33 -19.96 25.98
CA GLU A 212 -3.11 -20.94 26.75
C GLU A 212 -2.66 -20.92 28.20
N ASP A 213 -2.82 -19.84 28.94
CA ASP A 213 -2.64 -19.88 30.40
C ASP A 213 -3.22 -18.60 31.06
N ALA A 214 -4.51 -18.34 30.82
CA ALA A 214 -5.28 -17.42 31.65
C ALA A 214 -6.76 -17.77 31.63
N MET A 215 -7.09 -19.03 31.93
CA MET A 215 -8.42 -19.35 32.45
C MET A 215 -8.37 -19.11 33.95
N VAL A 216 -9.08 -18.09 34.40
CA VAL A 216 -9.93 -17.91 35.56
C VAL A 216 -9.92 -16.43 35.96
N ALA A 217 -10.92 -15.69 35.48
CA ALA A 217 -11.63 -14.67 36.30
C ALA A 217 -12.80 -14.10 35.48
N GLY A 218 -14.03 -14.43 35.90
CA GLY A 218 -15.27 -13.64 35.78
C GLY A 218 -15.49 -12.80 34.51
N ALA A 219 -15.87 -13.39 33.39
CA ALA A 219 -16.34 -12.65 32.25
C ALA A 219 -17.74 -12.12 32.52
N SER A 220 -17.89 -10.82 32.78
CA SER A 220 -19.13 -10.09 32.65
C SER A 220 -19.54 -10.11 31.16
N SER A 221 -20.74 -10.60 30.90
CA SER A 221 -21.34 -10.83 29.58
C SER A 221 -21.80 -9.53 28.89
N ASP A 222 -20.90 -8.59 28.65
CA ASP A 222 -21.12 -7.42 27.79
C ASP A 222 -19.90 -7.20 26.88
N SER A 223 -19.41 -8.30 26.31
CA SER A 223 -18.27 -8.25 25.38
C SER A 223 -18.77 -7.96 23.97
N GLY A 224 -18.92 -6.67 23.64
CA GLY A 224 -19.04 -6.20 22.27
C GLY A 224 -17.83 -6.64 21.40
N THR A 225 -17.93 -6.50 20.08
CA THR A 225 -16.85 -6.82 19.16
C THR A 225 -15.56 -6.05 19.53
N SER A 226 -14.52 -6.77 19.95
CA SER A 226 -13.21 -6.18 20.27
C SER A 226 -12.33 -6.18 19.02
N ILE A 227 -11.81 -5.01 18.66
CA ILE A 227 -10.89 -4.84 17.54
C ILE A 227 -9.66 -4.08 18.03
N SER A 228 -8.49 -4.59 17.68
CA SER A 228 -7.20 -3.94 17.94
C SER A 228 -6.52 -3.60 16.62
N TYR A 229 -5.76 -2.53 16.63
CA TYR A 229 -4.97 -2.08 15.48
C TYR A 229 -3.52 -1.81 15.89
N GLY A 230 -2.62 -1.83 14.90
CA GLY A 230 -1.21 -1.52 15.07
C GLY A 230 -0.80 -0.30 14.27
N LYS A 231 0.51 0.03 14.31
CA LYS A 231 1.07 1.09 13.47
C LYS A 231 1.07 0.68 12.01
N ILE A 232 0.82 1.66 11.15
CA ILE A 232 0.86 1.51 9.70
C ILE A 232 2.28 1.80 9.24
N GLN A 233 2.83 0.95 8.39
CA GLN A 233 4.15 1.13 7.81
C GLN A 233 4.01 1.70 6.40
N ILE A 234 4.64 2.84 6.14
CA ILE A 234 4.69 3.49 4.84
C ILE A 234 6.13 3.37 4.32
N THR A 235 6.29 2.79 3.13
CA THR A 235 7.60 2.51 2.54
C THR A 235 7.76 3.27 1.23
N ALA A 236 8.93 3.89 1.04
CA ALA A 236 9.35 4.48 -0.21
C ALA A 236 10.66 3.84 -0.70
N ASN A 237 10.77 3.64 -2.01
CA ASN A 237 11.95 3.05 -2.66
C ASN A 237 12.43 3.95 -3.79
N ILE A 238 13.73 4.23 -3.80
CA ILE A 238 14.39 5.01 -4.85
C ILE A 238 15.63 4.29 -5.35
N ALA A 239 16.00 4.53 -6.59
CA ALA A 239 17.29 4.19 -7.14
C ALA A 239 18.06 5.49 -7.44
N VAL A 240 19.32 5.56 -7.01
CA VAL A 240 20.15 6.76 -7.19
C VAL A 240 21.48 6.36 -7.81
N THR A 241 21.91 7.12 -8.82
CA THR A 241 23.22 7.03 -9.43
C THR A 241 24.07 8.23 -9.01
N TYR A 242 25.24 7.96 -8.45
CA TYR A 242 26.26 8.95 -8.08
C TYR A 242 27.47 8.79 -8.97
N GLY A 243 28.19 9.91 -9.22
CA GLY A 243 29.54 9.85 -9.75
C GLY A 243 30.59 9.63 -8.65
N PHE A 244 31.84 9.18 -8.99
CA PHE A 244 32.99 9.14 -8.07
C PHE A 244 34.31 9.14 -8.81
#